data_1f6ee4d8945795e8f48acc678982f702
#
_entry.id   1f6ee4d8945795e8f48acc678982f702
#
_cell.length_a   1.000
_cell.length_b   1.000
_cell.length_c   1.000
_cell.angle_alpha   90.00
_cell.angle_beta   90.00
_cell.angle_gamma   90.00
#
_symmetry.space_group_name_H-M   'P 1'
#
loop_
_entity.id
_entity.type
_entity.pdbx_description
1 polymer ?
#
loop_
_entity_poly.entity_id
_entity_poly.type
_entity_poly.pdbx_seq_one_letter_code
_entity_poly.pdbx_strand_id
1 'polypeptide(L)'
;MSNSFNSGQVLSGLEGTQVLMNFPPQPPINFMPETWEIVEKLEEDTVTQSEQNFIDGRGPAYVAGKFLCRPSGAQGPLAFLRIYHQIPWLGTELRKASVRAAQATGPFEPPELQALKHFTQQGCKVVPELLGYQFEKQDKEDIIPGGFVTYVIWKKVPGEPLDFTRFWNCTLSERQNIRAKFRQIYEKLLPFDYQVRVPSSTKIIYEWSTREMHISGFKDATNRFLDKVWSDAHYVSHDLVLADPSIKWYFPIESTDLYRDDNGWEW
;
A
#
# COMPACT_ATOMS: atom_id res chain seq x y z
N MET A 1 29.89 -6.16 17.45
CA MET A 1 29.08 -7.02 16.56
C MET A 1 27.63 -6.58 16.74
N SER A 2 27.12 -5.81 15.82
CA SER A 2 25.72 -5.38 15.83
C SER A 2 24.87 -6.56 15.37
N ASN A 3 24.25 -7.27 16.33
CA ASN A 3 23.13 -8.13 15.98
C ASN A 3 22.01 -7.21 15.48
N SER A 4 22.00 -6.94 14.18
CA SER A 4 20.84 -6.32 13.56
C SER A 4 19.66 -7.27 13.78
N PHE A 5 18.61 -6.78 14.40
CA PHE A 5 17.32 -7.45 14.46
C PHE A 5 16.97 -7.87 13.03
N ASN A 6 16.87 -9.18 12.80
CA ASN A 6 16.64 -9.68 11.44
C ASN A 6 15.16 -9.45 11.10
N SER A 7 14.87 -8.27 10.62
CA SER A 7 13.52 -7.78 10.34
C SER A 7 12.73 -8.66 9.36
N GLY A 8 13.39 -9.41 8.50
CA GLY A 8 12.74 -10.28 7.53
C GLY A 8 12.11 -11.57 8.13
N GLN A 9 12.07 -11.71 9.45
CA GLN A 9 11.58 -12.92 10.12
C GLN A 9 10.43 -12.68 11.10
N VAL A 10 10.02 -11.43 11.35
CA VAL A 10 8.99 -11.12 12.36
C VAL A 10 7.65 -11.74 11.99
N LEU A 11 7.29 -11.71 10.72
CA LEU A 11 6.02 -12.25 10.19
C LEU A 11 6.27 -13.51 9.34
N SER A 12 7.23 -14.35 9.73
CA SER A 12 7.52 -15.64 9.06
C SER A 12 6.67 -16.77 9.63
N GLY A 13 6.40 -17.80 8.79
CA GLY A 13 5.70 -19.02 9.23
C GLY A 13 4.21 -18.81 9.50
N LEU A 14 3.59 -17.78 8.91
CA LEU A 14 2.16 -17.53 9.06
C LEU A 14 1.31 -18.24 7.99
N GLU A 15 1.95 -18.85 6.99
CA GLU A 15 1.26 -19.60 5.96
C GLU A 15 0.45 -20.76 6.58
N GLY A 16 -0.81 -20.90 6.15
CA GLY A 16 -1.77 -21.87 6.70
C GLY A 16 -2.47 -21.41 7.99
N THR A 17 -2.05 -20.27 8.57
CA THR A 17 -2.78 -19.72 9.72
C THR A 17 -4.07 -19.03 9.30
N GLN A 18 -5.03 -18.97 10.23
CA GLN A 18 -6.31 -18.34 10.01
C GLN A 18 -6.41 -17.05 10.82
N VAL A 19 -6.92 -16.00 10.18
CA VAL A 19 -7.19 -14.70 10.79
C VAL A 19 -8.69 -14.45 10.75
N LEU A 20 -9.31 -14.34 11.92
CA LEU A 20 -10.72 -13.97 12.04
C LEU A 20 -10.84 -12.45 11.99
N MET A 21 -11.50 -11.93 10.96
CA MET A 21 -11.86 -10.52 10.87
C MET A 21 -13.23 -10.30 11.51
N ASN A 22 -13.24 -9.65 12.65
CA ASN A 22 -14.44 -9.34 13.41
C ASN A 22 -14.57 -7.82 13.54
N PHE A 23 -15.22 -7.21 12.57
CA PHE A 23 -15.28 -5.76 12.44
C PHE A 23 -16.37 -5.13 13.30
N PRO A 24 -16.10 -4.01 13.97
CA PRO A 24 -17.17 -3.15 14.42
C PRO A 24 -17.90 -2.56 13.19
N PRO A 25 -19.25 -2.55 13.18
CA PRO A 25 -20.00 -1.92 12.11
C PRO A 25 -19.59 -0.45 11.98
N GLN A 26 -19.10 -0.06 10.81
CA GLN A 26 -18.80 1.35 10.50
C GLN A 26 -19.56 1.75 9.23
N PRO A 27 -20.79 2.24 9.36
CA PRO A 27 -21.53 2.71 8.19
C PRO A 27 -20.74 3.75 7.39
N PRO A 28 -20.77 3.74 6.03
CA PRO A 28 -21.59 2.88 5.18
C PRO A 28 -20.96 1.50 4.89
N ILE A 29 -19.76 1.20 5.40
CA ILE A 29 -19.10 -0.08 5.16
C ILE A 29 -19.57 -1.09 6.21
N ASN A 30 -20.30 -2.10 5.79
CA ASN A 30 -20.72 -3.22 6.62
C ASN A 30 -19.96 -4.46 6.18
N PHE A 31 -18.88 -4.78 6.86
CA PHE A 31 -18.20 -6.04 6.66
C PHE A 31 -18.92 -7.13 7.48
N MET A 32 -19.04 -8.31 6.90
CA MET A 32 -19.46 -9.50 7.65
C MET A 32 -18.24 -10.15 8.28
N PRO A 33 -18.33 -10.67 9.51
CA PRO A 33 -17.23 -11.43 10.09
C PRO A 33 -16.84 -12.58 9.18
N GLU A 34 -15.57 -12.69 8.86
CA GLU A 34 -15.04 -13.70 7.95
C GLU A 34 -13.68 -14.18 8.41
N THR A 35 -13.42 -15.48 8.28
CA THR A 35 -12.11 -16.07 8.55
C THR A 35 -11.33 -16.21 7.26
N TRP A 36 -10.10 -15.70 7.28
CA TRP A 36 -9.17 -15.71 6.15
C TRP A 36 -7.98 -16.60 6.43
N GLU A 37 -7.65 -17.48 5.48
CA GLU A 37 -6.43 -18.30 5.52
C GLU A 37 -5.30 -17.58 4.80
N ILE A 38 -4.14 -17.46 5.45
CA ILE A 38 -2.91 -16.94 4.84
C ILE A 38 -2.34 -18.02 3.93
N VAL A 39 -2.18 -17.72 2.64
CA VAL A 39 -1.73 -18.68 1.62
C VAL A 39 -0.22 -18.58 1.38
N GLU A 40 0.28 -17.34 1.24
CA GLU A 40 1.66 -17.08 0.84
C GLU A 40 2.11 -15.71 1.33
N LYS A 41 3.35 -15.62 1.81
CA LYS A 41 4.01 -14.34 2.12
C LYS A 41 4.67 -13.79 0.85
N LEU A 42 4.37 -12.54 0.51
CA LEU A 42 4.89 -11.89 -0.69
C LEU A 42 6.04 -10.93 -0.40
N GLU A 43 5.91 -10.13 0.66
CA GLU A 43 6.91 -9.12 1.02
C GLU A 43 6.86 -8.81 2.52
N GLU A 44 7.94 -8.28 3.05
CA GLU A 44 8.00 -7.72 4.41
C GLU A 44 8.92 -6.51 4.42
N ASP A 45 8.39 -5.38 4.89
CA ASP A 45 9.13 -4.13 5.04
C ASP A 45 9.18 -3.72 6.50
N THR A 46 10.27 -3.09 6.90
CA THR A 46 10.47 -2.62 8.27
C THR A 46 10.62 -1.11 8.30
N VAL A 47 9.82 -0.48 9.15
CA VAL A 47 9.94 0.94 9.51
C VAL A 47 10.53 1.01 10.91
N THR A 48 11.82 1.33 10.99
CA THR A 48 12.54 1.50 12.26
C THR A 48 12.43 2.92 12.77
N GLN A 49 12.24 3.10 14.08
CA GLN A 49 12.20 4.40 14.73
C GLN A 49 13.02 4.38 16.01
N SER A 50 13.65 5.50 16.34
CA SER A 50 14.18 5.73 17.69
C SER A 50 13.09 6.29 18.60
N GLU A 51 13.33 6.27 19.91
CA GLU A 51 12.46 6.94 20.89
C GLU A 51 12.27 8.41 20.52
N GLN A 52 13.35 9.10 20.13
CA GLN A 52 13.28 10.52 19.76
C GLN A 52 12.41 10.74 18.51
N ASN A 53 12.54 9.88 17.49
CA ASN A 53 11.69 9.95 16.29
C ASN A 53 10.20 9.78 16.63
N PHE A 54 9.88 8.91 17.59
CA PHE A 54 8.51 8.72 18.05
C PHE A 54 8.00 9.98 18.78
N ILE A 55 8.81 10.55 19.67
CA ILE A 55 8.50 11.80 20.39
C ILE A 55 8.30 12.96 19.40
N ASP A 56 9.10 13.02 18.34
CA ASP A 56 9.01 14.02 17.28
C ASP A 56 7.79 13.80 16.34
N GLY A 57 6.91 12.83 16.63
CA GLY A 57 5.69 12.59 15.90
C GLY A 57 5.85 11.82 14.56
N ARG A 58 7.00 11.14 14.34
CA ARG A 58 7.24 10.33 13.13
C ARG A 58 6.49 8.99 13.14
N GLY A 59 5.72 8.72 14.19
CA GLY A 59 4.96 7.50 14.34
C GLY A 59 5.74 6.33 14.94
N PRO A 60 5.07 5.18 15.16
CA PRO A 60 5.68 3.99 15.77
C PRO A 60 6.62 3.26 14.81
N ALA A 61 7.51 2.44 15.37
CA ALA A 61 8.26 1.43 14.62
C ALA A 61 7.36 0.21 14.35
N TYR A 62 7.41 -0.35 13.15
CA TYR A 62 6.62 -1.52 12.78
C TYR A 62 7.24 -2.34 11.65
N VAL A 63 6.80 -3.58 11.54
CA VAL A 63 6.98 -4.42 10.36
C VAL A 63 5.65 -4.48 9.62
N ALA A 64 5.69 -4.42 8.29
CA ALA A 64 4.52 -4.54 7.42
C ALA A 64 4.73 -5.71 6.46
N GLY A 65 4.04 -6.83 6.69
CA GLY A 65 4.07 -8.00 5.81
C GLY A 65 2.86 -8.02 4.88
N LYS A 66 3.08 -8.30 3.59
CA LYS A 66 2.01 -8.51 2.60
C LYS A 66 1.90 -9.99 2.25
N PHE A 67 0.69 -10.47 2.21
CA PHE A 67 0.37 -11.88 1.99
C PHE A 67 -0.73 -12.03 0.95
N LEU A 68 -0.78 -13.18 0.29
CA LEU A 68 -1.98 -13.69 -0.33
C LEU A 68 -2.81 -14.40 0.72
N CYS A 69 -4.12 -14.20 0.68
CA CYS A 69 -5.08 -14.89 1.54
C CYS A 69 -6.34 -15.27 0.75
N ARG A 70 -7.16 -16.14 1.33
CA ARG A 70 -8.47 -16.55 0.81
C ARG A 70 -9.45 -16.75 1.97
N PRO A 71 -10.77 -16.68 1.71
CA PRO A 71 -11.76 -17.09 2.72
C PRO A 71 -11.53 -18.54 3.16
N SER A 72 -11.58 -18.78 4.46
CA SER A 72 -11.34 -20.12 5.03
C SER A 72 -12.44 -21.10 4.62
N GLY A 73 -12.04 -22.33 4.28
CA GLY A 73 -12.99 -23.40 3.93
C GLY A 73 -13.57 -23.31 2.52
N ALA A 74 -13.21 -22.30 1.73
CA ALA A 74 -13.68 -22.14 0.35
C ALA A 74 -12.49 -22.05 -0.64
N GLN A 75 -12.68 -22.60 -1.85
CA GLN A 75 -11.85 -22.22 -2.99
C GLN A 75 -12.35 -20.87 -3.54
N GLY A 76 -12.28 -19.84 -2.69
CA GLY A 76 -12.69 -18.49 -3.03
C GLY A 76 -11.61 -17.70 -3.78
N PRO A 77 -11.95 -16.51 -4.30
CA PRO A 77 -10.98 -15.66 -4.95
C PRO A 77 -9.91 -15.22 -3.96
N LEU A 78 -8.66 -15.11 -4.46
CA LEU A 78 -7.55 -14.58 -3.68
C LEU A 78 -7.76 -13.10 -3.37
N ALA A 79 -7.31 -12.70 -2.19
CA ALA A 79 -7.21 -11.33 -1.74
C ALA A 79 -5.77 -11.06 -1.25
N PHE A 80 -5.45 -9.79 -1.04
CA PHE A 80 -4.24 -9.40 -0.34
C PHE A 80 -4.56 -9.07 1.12
N LEU A 81 -3.68 -9.52 2.01
CA LEU A 81 -3.67 -9.17 3.42
C LEU A 81 -2.37 -8.42 3.72
N ARG A 82 -2.42 -7.32 4.45
CA ARG A 82 -1.25 -6.73 5.09
C ARG A 82 -1.40 -6.73 6.60
N ILE A 83 -0.32 -7.15 7.27
CA ILE A 83 -0.22 -7.17 8.72
C ILE A 83 0.80 -6.12 9.11
N TYR A 84 0.38 -5.12 9.89
CA TYR A 84 1.25 -4.14 10.54
C TYR A 84 1.45 -4.57 11.98
N HIS A 85 2.69 -4.86 12.37
CA HIS A 85 3.04 -5.38 13.67
C HIS A 85 4.06 -4.46 14.34
N GLN A 86 3.74 -3.90 15.50
CA GLN A 86 4.64 -3.00 16.23
C GLN A 86 5.93 -3.73 16.61
N ILE A 87 7.06 -3.06 16.43
CA ILE A 87 8.38 -3.55 16.86
C ILE A 87 9.05 -2.54 17.80
N PRO A 88 10.09 -2.96 18.55
CA PRO A 88 10.81 -2.09 19.48
C PRO A 88 11.53 -0.93 18.77
N TRP A 89 11.72 0.15 19.49
CA TRP A 89 12.60 1.23 19.07
C TRP A 89 14.03 0.73 18.92
N LEU A 90 14.78 1.34 18.01
CA LEU A 90 16.18 1.02 17.75
C LEU A 90 16.99 1.00 19.06
N GLY A 91 17.73 -0.09 19.27
CA GLY A 91 18.58 -0.32 20.44
C GLY A 91 17.83 -0.84 21.68
N THR A 92 16.53 -1.14 21.59
CA THR A 92 15.74 -1.72 22.68
C THR A 92 15.27 -3.14 22.41
N GLU A 93 15.62 -3.73 21.30
CA GLU A 93 15.13 -5.03 20.79
C GLU A 93 15.40 -6.18 21.77
N LEU A 94 16.57 -6.13 22.41
CA LEU A 94 17.00 -7.14 23.38
C LEU A 94 16.75 -6.76 24.84
N ARG A 95 16.02 -5.67 25.10
CA ARG A 95 15.66 -5.26 26.45
C ARG A 95 14.59 -6.18 27.03
N LYS A 96 14.42 -6.13 28.38
CA LYS A 96 13.38 -6.90 29.08
C LYS A 96 11.99 -6.61 28.50
N ALA A 97 11.10 -7.61 28.53
CA ALA A 97 9.72 -7.47 28.05
C ALA A 97 8.99 -6.26 28.64
N SER A 98 9.22 -5.93 29.93
CA SER A 98 8.62 -4.75 30.56
C SER A 98 9.07 -3.41 29.95
N VAL A 99 10.33 -3.32 29.47
CA VAL A 99 10.85 -2.14 28.77
C VAL A 99 10.23 -2.01 27.38
N ARG A 100 10.06 -3.13 26.69
CA ARG A 100 9.43 -3.15 25.39
C ARG A 100 7.91 -2.89 25.49
N ALA A 101 7.25 -3.47 26.49
CA ALA A 101 5.84 -3.21 26.76
C ALA A 101 5.54 -1.73 27.05
N ALA A 102 6.47 -1.00 27.65
CA ALA A 102 6.32 0.45 27.87
C ALA A 102 6.30 1.27 26.56
N GLN A 103 6.69 0.67 25.44
CA GLN A 103 6.67 1.28 24.10
C GLN A 103 5.35 0.98 23.35
N ALA A 104 4.47 0.16 23.92
CA ALA A 104 3.21 -0.20 23.31
C ALA A 104 2.36 1.05 23.04
N THR A 105 1.89 1.18 21.81
CA THR A 105 0.98 2.25 21.42
C THR A 105 -0.44 1.71 21.21
N GLY A 106 -1.42 2.61 21.14
CA GLY A 106 -2.78 2.27 20.79
C GLY A 106 -2.90 1.77 19.35
N PRO A 107 -4.13 1.49 18.91
CA PRO A 107 -4.38 1.04 17.55
C PRO A 107 -3.71 1.95 16.51
N PHE A 108 -3.01 1.34 15.57
CA PHE A 108 -2.34 2.04 14.48
C PHE A 108 -3.19 1.93 13.21
N GLU A 109 -3.63 3.05 12.68
CA GLU A 109 -4.34 3.12 11.41
C GLU A 109 -3.38 3.61 10.32
N PRO A 110 -2.80 2.68 9.53
CA PRO A 110 -1.82 3.03 8.51
C PRO A 110 -2.46 3.85 7.38
N PRO A 111 -1.67 4.68 6.64
CA PRO A 111 -2.16 5.46 5.51
C PRO A 111 -2.89 4.61 4.45
N GLU A 112 -2.46 3.37 4.22
CA GLU A 112 -3.14 2.42 3.34
C GLU A 112 -4.58 2.16 3.77
N LEU A 113 -4.79 1.91 5.06
CA LEU A 113 -6.14 1.65 5.59
C LEU A 113 -7.02 2.89 5.46
N GLN A 114 -6.49 4.07 5.80
CA GLN A 114 -7.22 5.33 5.67
C GLN A 114 -7.66 5.57 4.22
N ALA A 115 -6.74 5.39 3.26
CA ALA A 115 -7.03 5.55 1.84
C ALA A 115 -8.07 4.52 1.35
N LEU A 116 -7.89 3.23 1.65
CA LEU A 116 -8.81 2.18 1.21
C LEU A 116 -10.22 2.33 1.83
N LYS A 117 -10.32 2.74 3.11
CA LYS A 117 -11.60 3.09 3.75
C LYS A 117 -12.29 4.22 2.99
N HIS A 118 -11.56 5.32 2.72
CA HIS A 118 -12.11 6.45 1.99
C HIS A 118 -12.61 6.05 0.60
N PHE A 119 -11.80 5.35 -0.19
CA PHE A 119 -12.19 4.89 -1.52
C PHE A 119 -13.43 3.99 -1.48
N THR A 120 -13.48 3.05 -0.55
CA THR A 120 -14.62 2.12 -0.43
C THR A 120 -15.88 2.85 0.00
N GLN A 121 -15.81 3.77 0.96
CA GLN A 121 -16.91 4.60 1.43
C GLN A 121 -17.49 5.48 0.32
N GLN A 122 -16.64 6.01 -0.53
CA GLN A 122 -17.02 6.88 -1.65
C GLN A 122 -17.36 6.09 -2.94
N GLY A 123 -17.30 4.77 -2.89
CA GLY A 123 -17.64 3.91 -4.03
C GLY A 123 -16.66 3.97 -5.21
N CYS A 124 -15.39 4.29 -4.96
CA CYS A 124 -14.35 4.31 -5.99
C CYS A 124 -14.15 2.90 -6.57
N LYS A 125 -14.28 2.74 -7.88
CA LYS A 125 -14.17 1.45 -8.59
C LYS A 125 -12.86 1.26 -9.33
N VAL A 126 -11.99 2.27 -9.33
CA VAL A 126 -10.72 2.24 -10.07
C VAL A 126 -9.53 1.85 -9.20
N VAL A 127 -9.78 1.56 -7.94
CA VAL A 127 -8.82 1.03 -6.97
C VAL A 127 -9.31 -0.28 -6.39
N PRO A 128 -8.43 -1.13 -5.82
CA PRO A 128 -8.86 -2.32 -5.10
C PRO A 128 -9.81 -1.98 -3.94
N GLU A 129 -10.88 -2.74 -3.81
CA GLU A 129 -11.88 -2.59 -2.76
C GLU A 129 -11.33 -3.12 -1.42
N LEU A 130 -11.55 -2.37 -0.34
CA LEU A 130 -11.28 -2.84 1.02
C LEU A 130 -12.31 -3.94 1.37
N LEU A 131 -11.83 -5.12 1.76
CA LEU A 131 -12.65 -6.25 2.16
C LEU A 131 -12.76 -6.37 3.68
N GLY A 132 -11.78 -5.78 4.40
CA GLY A 132 -11.81 -5.82 5.85
C GLY A 132 -10.55 -5.28 6.51
N TYR A 133 -10.65 -5.00 7.81
CA TYR A 133 -9.51 -4.64 8.65
C TYR A 133 -9.81 -4.98 10.11
N GLN A 134 -8.76 -5.15 10.92
CA GLN A 134 -8.89 -5.42 12.34
C GLN A 134 -7.73 -4.82 13.11
N PHE A 135 -8.03 -4.37 14.33
CA PHE A 135 -7.04 -3.93 15.28
C PHE A 135 -6.95 -4.93 16.43
N GLU A 136 -5.76 -5.43 16.70
CA GLU A 136 -5.47 -6.32 17.80
C GLU A 136 -4.29 -5.81 18.63
N LYS A 137 -4.01 -6.50 19.71
CA LYS A 137 -2.84 -6.26 20.55
C LYS A 137 -1.98 -7.50 20.59
N GLN A 138 -0.69 -7.29 20.62
CA GLN A 138 0.29 -8.34 20.83
C GLN A 138 0.11 -8.97 22.22
N ASP A 139 0.27 -10.28 22.29
CA ASP A 139 0.21 -11.03 23.53
C ASP A 139 1.42 -10.72 24.45
N LYS A 140 1.36 -11.24 25.67
CA LYS A 140 2.42 -10.98 26.68
C LYS A 140 3.77 -11.60 26.34
N GLU A 141 3.79 -12.61 25.49
CA GLU A 141 5.00 -13.31 25.00
C GLU A 141 5.54 -12.69 23.70
N ASP A 142 4.80 -11.79 23.06
CA ASP A 142 5.19 -11.18 21.80
C ASP A 142 6.31 -10.15 21.94
N ILE A 143 6.74 -9.63 20.80
CA ILE A 143 7.88 -8.70 20.70
C ILE A 143 7.63 -7.45 21.54
N ILE A 144 6.42 -6.86 21.46
CA ILE A 144 5.98 -5.75 22.32
C ILE A 144 4.68 -6.14 23.01
N PRO A 145 4.72 -6.66 24.24
CA PRO A 145 3.49 -6.98 24.96
C PRO A 145 2.51 -5.81 25.00
N GLY A 146 1.30 -6.01 24.45
CA GLY A 146 0.28 -4.97 24.36
C GLY A 146 0.44 -3.97 23.19
N GLY A 147 1.49 -4.10 22.40
CA GLY A 147 1.68 -3.33 21.16
C GLY A 147 0.58 -3.63 20.12
N PHE A 148 0.45 -2.79 19.11
CA PHE A 148 -0.58 -2.99 18.10
C PHE A 148 -0.23 -4.11 17.11
N VAL A 149 -1.30 -4.75 16.60
CA VAL A 149 -1.32 -5.50 15.36
C VAL A 149 -2.50 -4.99 14.54
N THR A 150 -2.26 -4.59 13.29
CA THR A 150 -3.33 -4.12 12.39
C THR A 150 -3.34 -5.00 11.14
N TYR A 151 -4.51 -5.54 10.85
CA TYR A 151 -4.76 -6.34 9.65
C TYR A 151 -5.55 -5.50 8.66
N VAL A 152 -5.19 -5.55 7.37
CA VAL A 152 -5.89 -4.89 6.28
C VAL A 152 -6.05 -5.88 5.14
N ILE A 153 -7.28 -6.13 4.70
CA ILE A 153 -7.58 -7.05 3.57
C ILE A 153 -8.23 -6.26 2.45
N TRP A 154 -7.73 -6.45 1.23
CA TRP A 154 -8.31 -5.85 0.04
C TRP A 154 -8.33 -6.83 -1.13
N LYS A 155 -9.24 -6.60 -2.04
CA LYS A 155 -9.49 -7.43 -3.21
C LYS A 155 -8.25 -7.49 -4.11
N LYS A 156 -7.82 -8.71 -4.49
CA LYS A 156 -6.89 -8.89 -5.60
C LYS A 156 -7.66 -8.67 -6.89
N VAL A 157 -7.44 -7.53 -7.53
CA VAL A 157 -8.05 -7.22 -8.84
C VAL A 157 -7.36 -8.03 -9.93
N PRO A 158 -8.05 -8.31 -11.06
CA PRO A 158 -7.46 -8.98 -12.21
C PRO A 158 -6.26 -8.23 -12.78
N GLY A 159 -5.30 -8.95 -13.34
CA GLY A 159 -4.10 -8.41 -13.94
C GLY A 159 -2.89 -8.41 -13.02
N GLU A 160 -1.79 -7.90 -13.55
CA GLU A 160 -0.50 -7.82 -12.88
C GLU A 160 0.02 -6.37 -12.92
N PRO A 161 0.97 -6.00 -12.04
CA PRO A 161 1.65 -4.72 -12.15
C PRO A 161 2.19 -4.51 -13.56
N LEU A 162 1.95 -3.34 -14.13
CA LEU A 162 2.39 -3.02 -15.48
C LEU A 162 3.92 -2.98 -15.52
N ASP A 163 4.49 -3.99 -16.16
CA ASP A 163 5.94 -4.10 -16.34
C ASP A 163 6.43 -3.03 -17.31
N PHE A 164 7.41 -2.24 -16.87
CA PHE A 164 8.02 -1.16 -17.64
C PHE A 164 8.58 -1.65 -18.98
N THR A 165 9.36 -2.72 -18.96
CA THR A 165 10.01 -3.26 -20.16
C THR A 165 8.98 -3.79 -21.15
N ARG A 166 7.97 -4.51 -20.65
CA ARG A 166 6.88 -5.02 -21.50
C ARG A 166 6.09 -3.87 -22.14
N PHE A 167 5.77 -2.82 -21.37
CA PHE A 167 5.05 -1.64 -21.88
C PHE A 167 5.85 -0.96 -23.01
N TRP A 168 7.15 -0.72 -22.79
CA TRP A 168 7.97 -0.02 -23.78
C TRP A 168 8.31 -0.88 -25.00
N ASN A 169 8.22 -2.20 -24.90
CA ASN A 169 8.32 -3.13 -26.04
C ASN A 169 7.01 -3.27 -26.84
N CYS A 170 5.89 -2.72 -26.38
CA CYS A 170 4.66 -2.66 -27.15
C CYS A 170 4.79 -1.70 -28.35
N THR A 171 3.97 -1.93 -29.36
CA THR A 171 3.82 -0.97 -30.47
C THR A 171 3.34 0.39 -29.97
N LEU A 172 3.65 1.46 -30.69
CA LEU A 172 3.16 2.81 -30.35
C LEU A 172 1.63 2.83 -30.18
N SER A 173 0.91 2.13 -31.05
CA SER A 173 -0.57 2.06 -30.97
C SER A 173 -1.05 1.39 -29.68
N GLU A 174 -0.40 0.30 -29.25
CA GLU A 174 -0.74 -0.37 -27.99
C GLU A 174 -0.42 0.52 -26.78
N ARG A 175 0.75 1.17 -26.77
CA ARG A 175 1.11 2.14 -25.72
C ARG A 175 0.09 3.28 -25.64
N GLN A 176 -0.35 3.82 -26.77
CA GLN A 176 -1.38 4.87 -26.78
C GLN A 176 -2.72 4.37 -26.23
N ASN A 177 -3.12 3.13 -26.52
CA ASN A 177 -4.33 2.54 -25.95
C ASN A 177 -4.22 2.40 -24.42
N ILE A 178 -3.05 1.96 -23.92
CA ILE A 178 -2.79 1.85 -22.47
C ILE A 178 -2.81 3.23 -21.82
N ARG A 179 -2.17 4.25 -22.42
CA ARG A 179 -2.20 5.62 -21.92
C ARG A 179 -3.62 6.19 -21.89
N ALA A 180 -4.39 6.01 -22.95
CA ALA A 180 -5.78 6.46 -22.99
C ALA A 180 -6.62 5.80 -21.89
N LYS A 181 -6.42 4.50 -21.66
CA LYS A 181 -7.07 3.77 -20.55
C LYS A 181 -6.61 4.28 -19.20
N PHE A 182 -5.30 4.49 -19.00
CA PHE A 182 -4.76 5.06 -17.78
C PHE A 182 -5.38 6.43 -17.47
N ARG A 183 -5.40 7.34 -18.43
CA ARG A 183 -6.04 8.64 -18.27
C ARG A 183 -7.49 8.52 -17.84
N GLN A 184 -8.28 7.68 -18.53
CA GLN A 184 -9.69 7.45 -18.21
C GLN A 184 -9.88 6.95 -16.75
N ILE A 185 -8.99 6.08 -16.28
CA ILE A 185 -9.03 5.52 -14.92
C ILE A 185 -8.54 6.56 -13.90
N TYR A 186 -7.45 7.25 -14.20
CA TYR A 186 -6.86 8.21 -13.29
C TYR A 186 -7.74 9.45 -13.09
N GLU A 187 -8.39 9.94 -14.16
CA GLU A 187 -9.39 11.03 -14.06
C GLU A 187 -10.54 10.69 -13.11
N LYS A 188 -10.91 9.40 -13.00
CA LYS A 188 -11.89 8.92 -12.00
C LYS A 188 -11.30 8.84 -10.58
N LEU A 189 -9.98 8.78 -10.42
CA LEU A 189 -9.31 8.78 -9.13
C LEU A 189 -9.10 10.20 -8.59
N LEU A 190 -8.87 11.18 -9.46
CA LEU A 190 -8.57 12.57 -9.08
C LEU A 190 -9.56 13.25 -8.11
N PRO A 191 -10.88 12.96 -8.14
CA PRO A 191 -11.80 13.54 -7.16
C PRO A 191 -11.56 13.11 -5.73
N PHE A 192 -10.87 11.98 -5.53
CA PHE A 192 -10.55 11.45 -4.20
C PHE A 192 -9.26 12.08 -3.68
N ASP A 193 -9.22 12.35 -2.38
CA ASP A 193 -8.14 13.12 -1.74
C ASP A 193 -6.85 12.31 -1.47
N TYR A 194 -6.82 11.03 -1.84
CA TYR A 194 -5.67 10.16 -1.63
C TYR A 194 -4.94 9.84 -2.93
N GLN A 195 -3.61 9.90 -2.86
CA GLN A 195 -2.73 9.60 -3.97
C GLN A 195 -1.63 8.62 -3.57
N VAL A 196 -1.10 7.92 -4.57
CA VAL A 196 0.11 7.10 -4.42
C VAL A 196 1.30 8.03 -4.19
N ARG A 197 2.04 7.84 -3.10
CA ARG A 197 3.18 8.71 -2.73
C ARG A 197 4.36 8.58 -3.70
N VAL A 198 4.65 7.36 -4.14
CA VAL A 198 5.72 7.08 -5.11
C VAL A 198 5.08 6.39 -6.30
N PRO A 199 4.59 7.17 -7.27
CA PRO A 199 4.01 6.61 -8.49
C PRO A 199 5.06 5.92 -9.35
N SER A 200 4.64 4.90 -10.08
CA SER A 200 5.42 4.18 -11.09
C SER A 200 4.47 3.29 -11.90
N SER A 201 4.91 2.73 -13.00
CA SER A 201 4.14 1.78 -13.80
C SER A 201 3.68 0.56 -12.97
N THR A 202 4.47 0.14 -11.98
CA THR A 202 4.11 -0.97 -11.10
C THR A 202 2.90 -0.71 -10.19
N LYS A 203 2.44 0.54 -10.10
CA LYS A 203 1.21 0.92 -9.36
C LYS A 203 -0.03 0.80 -10.22
N ILE A 204 0.13 0.54 -11.51
CA ILE A 204 -0.94 0.23 -12.45
C ILE A 204 -1.08 -1.28 -12.51
N ILE A 205 -2.24 -1.81 -12.13
CA ILE A 205 -2.57 -3.21 -12.34
C ILE A 205 -3.29 -3.29 -13.69
N TYR A 206 -2.73 -4.04 -14.63
CA TYR A 206 -3.26 -4.15 -15.97
C TYR A 206 -3.48 -5.60 -16.38
N GLU A 207 -4.72 -5.90 -16.81
CA GLU A 207 -5.09 -7.20 -17.34
C GLU A 207 -5.03 -7.17 -18.88
N TRP A 208 -4.04 -7.86 -19.45
CA TRP A 208 -3.75 -7.80 -20.88
C TRP A 208 -4.86 -8.38 -21.75
N SER A 209 -5.58 -9.38 -21.26
CA SER A 209 -6.63 -10.07 -22.03
C SER A 209 -7.91 -9.25 -22.11
N THR A 210 -8.32 -8.60 -21.03
CA THR A 210 -9.56 -7.81 -20.94
C THR A 210 -9.33 -6.31 -21.08
N ARG A 211 -8.06 -5.86 -20.95
CA ARG A 211 -7.67 -4.44 -20.89
C ARG A 211 -8.27 -3.71 -19.68
N GLU A 212 -8.65 -4.46 -18.66
CA GLU A 212 -9.02 -3.85 -17.38
C GLU A 212 -7.81 -3.23 -16.70
N MET A 213 -8.04 -2.15 -15.96
CA MET A 213 -6.98 -1.41 -15.29
C MET A 213 -7.46 -0.89 -13.95
N HIS A 214 -6.57 -0.98 -12.95
CA HIS A 214 -6.80 -0.42 -11.61
C HIS A 214 -5.51 0.28 -11.14
N ILE A 215 -5.67 1.27 -10.27
CA ILE A 215 -4.54 1.92 -9.58
C ILE A 215 -4.39 1.28 -8.22
N SER A 216 -3.15 0.96 -7.83
CA SER A 216 -2.80 0.33 -6.54
C SER A 216 -1.62 1.04 -5.88
N GLY A 217 -1.08 0.47 -4.78
CA GLY A 217 0.15 0.98 -4.17
C GLY A 217 -0.07 2.08 -3.14
N PHE A 218 -1.19 2.05 -2.43
CA PHE A 218 -1.57 3.03 -1.41
C PHE A 218 -0.94 2.80 -0.03
N LYS A 219 0.06 1.93 0.12
CA LYS A 219 0.74 1.65 1.39
C LYS A 219 1.17 2.92 2.12
N ASP A 220 1.79 3.83 1.38
CA ASP A 220 2.23 5.15 1.87
C ASP A 220 1.38 6.27 1.25
N ALA A 221 0.07 6.04 1.13
CA ALA A 221 -0.84 7.03 0.57
C ALA A 221 -0.70 8.38 1.26
N THR A 222 -0.83 9.43 0.50
CA THR A 222 -0.82 10.78 1.03
C THR A 222 -2.14 11.47 0.73
N ASN A 223 -2.67 12.14 1.75
CA ASN A 223 -3.80 13.04 1.60
C ASN A 223 -3.23 14.44 1.38
N ARG A 224 -3.04 14.82 0.12
CA ARG A 224 -2.61 16.16 -0.27
C ARG A 224 -3.67 16.76 -1.19
N PHE A 225 -3.99 18.02 -0.96
CA PHE A 225 -4.79 18.83 -1.85
C PHE A 225 -3.94 19.18 -3.10
N LEU A 226 -3.74 18.21 -3.97
CA LEU A 226 -3.14 18.44 -5.27
C LEU A 226 -4.24 18.80 -6.26
N ASP A 227 -3.85 19.41 -7.37
CA ASP A 227 -4.78 19.76 -8.44
C ASP A 227 -5.61 18.54 -8.86
N LYS A 228 -6.93 18.62 -8.64
CA LYS A 228 -7.89 17.58 -9.04
C LYS A 228 -8.13 17.59 -10.57
N VAL A 229 -7.17 18.09 -11.31
CA VAL A 229 -7.23 18.25 -12.76
C VAL A 229 -6.18 17.36 -13.41
N TRP A 230 -6.57 16.72 -14.52
CA TRP A 230 -5.64 15.93 -15.31
C TRP A 230 -4.49 16.79 -15.84
N SER A 231 -3.28 16.26 -15.78
CA SER A 231 -2.10 16.76 -16.46
C SER A 231 -1.34 15.57 -17.06
N ASP A 232 -0.71 15.74 -18.19
CA ASP A 232 0.11 14.71 -18.84
C ASP A 232 1.35 14.33 -18.01
N ALA A 233 1.71 15.15 -17.02
CA ALA A 233 2.66 14.79 -15.98
C ALA A 233 2.34 13.46 -15.25
N HIS A 234 1.07 13.08 -15.19
CA HIS A 234 0.69 11.78 -14.62
C HIS A 234 1.20 10.61 -15.46
N TYR A 235 1.37 10.76 -16.77
CA TYR A 235 2.03 9.75 -17.60
C TYR A 235 3.50 9.61 -17.24
N VAL A 236 4.19 10.74 -17.07
CA VAL A 236 5.61 10.76 -16.70
C VAL A 236 5.82 10.14 -15.33
N SER A 237 5.02 10.52 -14.34
CA SER A 237 5.12 9.99 -12.98
C SER A 237 4.85 8.48 -12.88
N HIS A 238 4.17 7.90 -13.86
CA HIS A 238 3.87 6.48 -13.92
C HIS A 238 4.65 5.74 -15.02
N ASP A 239 5.77 6.29 -15.49
CA ASP A 239 6.68 5.71 -16.48
C ASP A 239 6.02 5.37 -17.83
N LEU A 240 4.87 5.97 -18.13
CA LEU A 240 4.14 5.77 -19.39
C LEU A 240 4.62 6.73 -20.49
N VAL A 241 5.35 7.76 -20.12
CA VAL A 241 6.06 8.71 -20.96
C VAL A 241 7.40 8.97 -20.28
N LEU A 242 8.49 9.03 -21.04
CA LEU A 242 9.81 9.37 -20.51
C LEU A 242 10.04 10.86 -20.73
N ALA A 243 10.33 11.57 -19.65
CA ALA A 243 10.78 12.94 -19.73
C ALA A 243 12.24 13.02 -20.20
N ASP A 244 12.65 14.16 -20.71
CA ASP A 244 14.05 14.39 -21.08
C ASP A 244 14.98 14.09 -19.88
N PRO A 245 15.98 13.22 -20.05
CA PRO A 245 16.94 12.89 -18.98
C PRO A 245 17.72 14.08 -18.43
N SER A 246 17.77 15.18 -19.17
CA SER A 246 18.42 16.43 -18.71
C SER A 246 17.59 17.16 -17.64
N ILE A 247 16.31 16.85 -17.51
CA ILE A 247 15.46 17.35 -16.43
C ILE A 247 15.81 16.59 -15.16
N LYS A 248 16.64 17.19 -14.31
CA LYS A 248 16.98 16.61 -13.01
C LYS A 248 15.73 16.57 -12.13
N TRP A 249 15.31 15.37 -11.79
CA TRP A 249 14.20 15.07 -10.89
C TRP A 249 14.55 15.49 -9.44
N TYR A 250 14.54 16.77 -9.13
CA TYR A 250 14.56 17.22 -7.74
C TYR A 250 13.14 17.56 -7.33
N PHE A 251 12.56 16.67 -6.54
CA PHE A 251 11.31 16.91 -5.85
C PHE A 251 11.36 18.14 -4.94
N PRO A 252 10.26 18.89 -4.84
CA PRO A 252 8.88 18.38 -4.72
C PRO A 252 8.01 18.70 -5.95
N ILE A 253 7.00 17.86 -6.18
CA ILE A 253 5.94 18.00 -7.18
C ILE A 253 5.07 19.27 -6.91
N GLU A 254 5.67 20.33 -6.40
CA GLU A 254 4.96 21.59 -6.14
C GLU A 254 4.94 22.54 -7.35
N SER A 255 5.74 22.28 -8.38
CA SER A 255 5.63 23.04 -9.61
C SER A 255 5.00 22.18 -10.70
N THR A 256 3.70 22.28 -10.84
CA THR A 256 2.94 21.80 -12.01
C THR A 256 3.51 22.34 -13.33
N ASP A 257 4.34 23.36 -13.27
CA ASP A 257 4.93 24.03 -14.44
C ASP A 257 6.06 23.24 -15.11
N LEU A 258 6.79 22.41 -14.36
CA LEU A 258 7.87 21.55 -14.90
C LEU A 258 7.39 20.46 -15.86
N TYR A 259 6.10 20.13 -15.81
CA TYR A 259 5.50 19.04 -16.59
C TYR A 259 4.51 19.51 -17.66
N ARG A 260 4.39 20.82 -17.86
CA ARG A 260 3.48 21.38 -18.88
C ARG A 260 4.12 21.43 -20.26
N ASP A 261 5.42 21.35 -20.33
CA ASP A 261 6.15 21.34 -21.60
C ASP A 261 6.47 19.90 -21.99
N ASP A 262 5.82 19.40 -23.05
CA ASP A 262 6.04 18.08 -23.62
C ASP A 262 7.23 18.03 -24.58
N ASN A 263 8.00 19.12 -24.69
CA ASN A 263 9.22 19.17 -25.49
C ASN A 263 10.24 18.16 -24.97
N GLY A 264 10.69 17.27 -25.82
CA GLY A 264 11.65 16.23 -25.51
C GLY A 264 11.08 15.02 -24.76
N TRP A 265 9.76 14.91 -24.60
CA TRP A 265 9.15 13.70 -24.05
C TRP A 265 9.14 12.57 -25.08
N GLU A 266 9.47 11.37 -24.63
CA GLU A 266 9.33 10.14 -25.42
C GLU A 266 8.00 9.45 -25.11
N TRP A 267 7.21 9.29 -26.15
CA TRP A 267 5.86 8.70 -26.07
C TRP A 267 5.82 7.24 -26.50
#